data_4a4349ed3322cba6144cef336b740021
#
_entry.id   4a4349ed3322cba6144cef336b740021
#
_cell.length_a   1.000
_cell.length_b   1.000
_cell.length_c   1.000
_cell.angle_alpha   90.00
_cell.angle_beta   90.00
_cell.angle_gamma   90.00
#
_symmetry.space_group_name_H-M   'P 1'
#
loop_
_entity.id
_entity.type
_entity.pdbx_description
1 polymer ?
#
loop_
_entity_poly.entity_id
_entity_poly.type
_entity_poly.pdbx_seq_one_letter_code
_entity_poly.pdbx_strand_id
1 'polypeptide(L)'
;MRRIVVQMALMAGVALALAGCGIADGRSPVPEFMRAKGGDPQPAEPPPDVQQLVGENLNSVFVASSNPQKVRVSPPRHDLRGLGWTACVRAELNNAMGKPLGEETCRITISSGVIIDRRRAEPDDTCALESYQPI
;
A
#
# COMPACT_ATOMS: atom_id res chain seq x y z
N MET A 1 -20.24 59.84 -25.13
CA MET A 1 -20.93 59.53 -23.84
C MET A 1 -21.66 58.18 -23.86
N ARG A 2 -22.35 57.84 -24.94
CA ARG A 2 -23.13 56.56 -25.00
C ARG A 2 -22.26 55.29 -24.87
N ARG A 3 -21.02 55.29 -25.35
CA ARG A 3 -20.09 54.16 -25.27
C ARG A 3 -19.50 53.92 -23.87
N ILE A 4 -19.33 55.01 -23.10
CA ILE A 4 -18.76 54.91 -21.74
C ILE A 4 -19.79 54.31 -20.78
N VAL A 5 -21.06 54.66 -20.96
CA VAL A 5 -22.16 54.14 -20.12
C VAL A 5 -22.36 52.63 -20.35
N VAL A 6 -22.20 52.16 -21.59
CA VAL A 6 -22.31 50.72 -21.93
C VAL A 6 -21.13 49.92 -21.33
N GLN A 7 -19.93 50.47 -21.35
CA GLN A 7 -18.78 49.82 -20.76
C GLN A 7 -18.85 49.76 -19.23
N MET A 8 -19.36 50.78 -18.58
CA MET A 8 -19.58 50.77 -17.12
C MET A 8 -20.66 49.76 -16.71
N ALA A 9 -21.71 49.61 -17.49
CA ALA A 9 -22.76 48.63 -17.23
C ALA A 9 -22.26 47.18 -17.40
N LEU A 10 -21.34 46.91 -18.33
CA LEU A 10 -20.75 45.59 -18.54
C LEU A 10 -19.78 45.21 -17.42
N MET A 11 -19.02 46.17 -16.87
CA MET A 11 -18.10 45.91 -15.76
C MET A 11 -18.85 45.66 -14.43
N ALA A 12 -20.02 46.32 -14.24
CA ALA A 12 -20.83 46.05 -13.02
C ALA A 12 -21.49 44.67 -13.07
N GLY A 13 -21.84 44.16 -14.25
CA GLY A 13 -22.44 42.83 -14.41
C GLY A 13 -21.45 41.68 -14.14
N VAL A 14 -20.19 41.85 -14.48
CA VAL A 14 -19.15 40.82 -14.25
C VAL A 14 -18.77 40.75 -12.77
N ALA A 15 -18.80 41.85 -12.03
CA ALA A 15 -18.48 41.86 -10.60
C ALA A 15 -19.53 41.15 -9.74
N LEU A 16 -20.79 41.14 -10.18
CA LEU A 16 -21.85 40.39 -9.43
C LEU A 16 -21.84 38.88 -9.69
N ALA A 17 -21.29 38.44 -10.83
CA ALA A 17 -21.19 36.99 -11.11
C ALA A 17 -20.07 36.26 -10.32
N LEU A 18 -19.09 36.97 -9.79
CA LEU A 18 -17.98 36.43 -9.01
C LEU A 18 -18.25 36.36 -7.49
N ALA A 19 -19.34 36.99 -7.03
CA ALA A 19 -19.72 36.95 -5.62
C ALA A 19 -20.50 35.67 -5.21
N GLY A 20 -20.79 34.80 -6.17
CA GLY A 20 -21.57 33.58 -5.94
C GLY A 20 -20.73 32.33 -5.59
N CYS A 21 -19.42 32.44 -5.53
CA CYS A 21 -18.55 31.33 -5.08
C CYS A 21 -18.08 31.58 -3.67
N GLY A 22 -18.93 31.38 -2.74
CA GLY A 22 -18.45 31.48 -1.39
C GLY A 22 -19.50 31.18 -0.36
N ILE A 23 -19.30 30.22 0.30
CA ILE A 23 -19.74 29.68 1.58
C ILE A 23 -20.42 28.34 1.30
N ALA A 24 -19.59 27.36 0.98
CA ALA A 24 -19.88 26.01 1.41
C ALA A 24 -19.82 26.05 2.96
N ASP A 25 -20.91 26.49 3.59
CA ASP A 25 -21.13 26.19 4.98
C ASP A 25 -20.98 24.67 5.11
N GLY A 26 -19.99 24.22 5.88
CA GLY A 26 -19.77 22.81 6.18
C GLY A 26 -20.95 22.15 6.95
N ARG A 27 -22.12 22.75 6.85
CA ARG A 27 -23.40 22.31 7.38
C ARG A 27 -24.45 22.00 6.30
N SER A 28 -24.07 21.96 5.02
CA SER A 28 -24.97 21.36 4.03
C SER A 28 -25.29 19.95 4.50
N PRO A 29 -26.56 19.59 4.74
CA PRO A 29 -26.92 18.22 5.07
C PRO A 29 -26.55 17.36 3.87
N VAL A 30 -25.39 16.72 3.93
CA VAL A 30 -25.00 15.71 2.95
C VAL A 30 -26.09 14.64 3.02
N PRO A 31 -26.78 14.34 1.90
CA PRO A 31 -27.80 13.30 1.88
C PRO A 31 -27.24 12.03 2.52
N GLU A 32 -28.03 11.36 3.35
CA GLU A 32 -27.56 10.20 4.13
C GLU A 32 -26.97 9.06 3.27
N PHE A 33 -27.37 8.98 2.00
CA PHE A 33 -26.80 8.01 1.07
C PHE A 33 -25.35 8.36 0.64
N MET A 34 -24.92 9.63 0.79
CA MET A 34 -23.55 10.08 0.56
C MET A 34 -22.70 10.09 1.84
N ARG A 35 -23.30 9.93 2.99
CA ARG A 35 -22.54 9.52 4.17
C ARG A 35 -22.08 8.09 3.87
N ALA A 36 -20.84 7.99 3.37
CA ALA A 36 -20.14 6.72 3.50
C ALA A 36 -20.40 6.29 4.95
N LYS A 37 -21.12 5.17 5.14
CA LYS A 37 -21.13 4.50 6.45
C LYS A 37 -19.67 4.41 6.81
N GLY A 38 -19.21 5.27 7.71
CA GLY A 38 -17.96 5.07 8.39
C GLY A 38 -18.11 3.69 9.00
N GLY A 39 -17.67 2.68 8.27
CA GLY A 39 -17.52 1.37 8.85
C GLY A 39 -16.72 1.61 10.10
N ASP A 40 -17.16 1.06 11.22
CA ASP A 40 -16.34 1.04 12.42
C ASP A 40 -14.92 0.72 11.97
N PRO A 41 -13.90 1.49 12.40
CA PRO A 41 -12.53 1.23 12.01
C PRO A 41 -12.26 -0.23 12.29
N GLN A 42 -12.04 -1.00 11.23
CA GLN A 42 -11.76 -2.42 11.35
C GLN A 42 -10.59 -2.55 12.32
N PRO A 43 -10.72 -3.33 13.39
CA PRO A 43 -9.64 -3.48 14.36
C PRO A 43 -8.38 -3.87 13.59
N ALA A 44 -7.31 -3.12 13.81
CA ALA A 44 -6.03 -3.37 13.16
C ALA A 44 -5.62 -4.82 13.42
N GLU A 45 -5.33 -5.55 12.36
CA GLU A 45 -4.85 -6.93 12.47
C GLU A 45 -3.56 -6.94 13.31
N PRO A 46 -3.42 -7.84 14.29
CA PRO A 46 -2.18 -7.94 15.05
C PRO A 46 -1.02 -8.35 14.15
N PRO A 47 0.24 -7.95 14.46
CA PRO A 47 1.40 -8.31 13.67
C PRO A 47 1.54 -9.82 13.58
N PRO A 48 1.71 -10.39 12.37
CA PRO A 48 1.88 -11.83 12.20
C PRO A 48 3.27 -12.30 12.65
N ASP A 49 3.38 -13.54 13.07
CA ASP A 49 4.66 -14.21 13.21
C ASP A 49 5.19 -14.62 11.82
N VAL A 50 6.02 -13.75 11.25
CA VAL A 50 6.56 -13.96 9.90
C VAL A 50 7.48 -15.16 9.82
N GLN A 51 8.24 -15.44 10.88
CA GLN A 51 9.17 -16.59 10.92
C GLN A 51 8.41 -17.90 10.81
N GLN A 52 7.39 -18.07 11.62
CA GLN A 52 6.53 -19.26 11.57
C GLN A 52 5.81 -19.36 10.24
N LEU A 53 5.18 -18.26 9.79
CA LEU A 53 4.36 -18.25 8.58
C LEU A 53 5.18 -18.60 7.32
N VAL A 54 6.37 -18.06 7.18
CA VAL A 54 7.27 -18.35 6.05
C VAL A 54 7.83 -19.76 6.17
N GLY A 55 8.21 -20.19 7.36
CA GLY A 55 8.72 -21.56 7.59
C GLY A 55 7.73 -22.66 7.19
N GLU A 56 6.45 -22.45 7.46
CA GLU A 56 5.37 -23.37 7.09
C GLU A 56 4.98 -23.29 5.61
N ASN A 57 5.29 -22.17 4.93
CA ASN A 57 4.82 -21.86 3.58
C ASN A 57 5.94 -21.51 2.59
N LEU A 58 7.12 -22.10 2.70
CA LEU A 58 8.28 -21.82 1.84
C LEU A 58 7.95 -21.94 0.33
N ASN A 59 7.11 -22.91 -0.04
CA ASN A 59 6.67 -23.13 -1.41
C ASN A 59 5.75 -22.01 -1.95
N SER A 60 5.15 -21.25 -1.05
CA SER A 60 4.36 -20.05 -1.43
C SER A 60 5.22 -18.82 -1.64
N VAL A 61 6.42 -18.81 -1.06
CA VAL A 61 7.37 -17.70 -1.17
C VAL A 61 8.36 -17.93 -2.30
N PHE A 62 8.91 -19.14 -2.41
CA PHE A 62 9.88 -19.52 -3.43
C PHE A 62 9.33 -20.62 -4.32
N VAL A 63 9.82 -20.69 -5.55
CA VAL A 63 9.45 -21.79 -6.45
C VAL A 63 9.97 -23.12 -5.86
N ALA A 64 9.14 -24.14 -5.83
CA ALA A 64 9.47 -25.44 -5.21
C ALA A 64 10.77 -26.07 -5.75
N SER A 65 11.13 -25.81 -7.01
CA SER A 65 12.37 -26.30 -7.63
C SER A 65 13.62 -25.52 -7.22
N SER A 66 13.49 -24.43 -6.47
CA SER A 66 14.62 -23.55 -6.15
C SER A 66 15.35 -23.91 -4.84
N ASN A 67 14.90 -24.92 -4.11
CA ASN A 67 15.50 -25.42 -2.89
C ASN A 67 16.11 -24.31 -2.01
N PRO A 68 15.29 -23.43 -1.39
CA PRO A 68 15.76 -22.29 -0.63
C PRO A 68 16.54 -22.73 0.61
N GLN A 69 17.70 -22.10 0.84
CA GLN A 69 18.58 -22.32 1.98
C GLN A 69 18.83 -21.01 2.71
N LYS A 70 19.15 -21.10 4.00
CA LYS A 70 19.48 -19.96 4.86
C LYS A 70 18.41 -18.86 4.77
N VAL A 71 17.16 -19.26 4.87
CA VAL A 71 16.02 -18.37 4.79
C VAL A 71 16.03 -17.40 5.97
N ARG A 72 15.85 -16.13 5.66
CA ARG A 72 15.82 -15.04 6.63
C ARG A 72 14.62 -14.16 6.34
N VAL A 73 14.01 -13.61 7.36
CA VAL A 73 12.82 -12.76 7.25
C VAL A 73 13.03 -11.42 7.92
N SER A 74 12.37 -10.39 7.40
CA SER A 74 12.30 -9.08 8.05
C SER A 74 11.14 -9.01 9.04
N PRO A 75 11.15 -8.05 9.98
CA PRO A 75 9.97 -7.75 10.78
C PRO A 75 8.77 -7.38 9.89
N PRO A 76 7.54 -7.69 10.32
CA PRO A 76 6.35 -7.28 9.61
C PRO A 76 6.18 -5.75 9.68
N ARG A 77 5.72 -5.15 8.57
CA ARG A 77 5.34 -3.75 8.47
C ARG A 77 3.92 -3.63 7.95
N HIS A 78 3.19 -2.64 8.42
CA HIS A 78 1.86 -2.36 7.88
C HIS A 78 1.94 -2.09 6.38
N ASP A 79 1.01 -2.69 5.63
CA ASP A 79 0.87 -2.36 4.22
C ASP A 79 0.30 -0.93 4.10
N LEU A 80 0.99 -0.06 3.38
CA LEU A 80 0.57 1.32 3.15
C LEU A 80 -0.65 1.42 2.20
N ARG A 81 -0.98 0.35 1.51
CA ARG A 81 -2.05 0.29 0.50
C ARG A 81 -3.23 -0.57 0.91
N GLY A 82 -3.15 -1.27 2.02
CA GLY A 82 -4.16 -2.22 2.47
C GLY A 82 -4.22 -2.37 3.99
N LEU A 83 -5.06 -3.28 4.45
CA LEU A 83 -5.27 -3.55 5.88
C LEU A 83 -4.31 -4.61 6.44
N GLY A 84 -3.46 -5.18 5.60
CA GLY A 84 -2.58 -6.28 5.97
C GLY A 84 -1.18 -5.84 6.36
N TRP A 85 -0.27 -6.80 6.28
CA TRP A 85 1.13 -6.66 6.61
C TRP A 85 2.01 -7.02 5.42
N THR A 86 3.19 -6.44 5.35
CA THR A 86 4.24 -6.81 4.41
C THR A 86 5.50 -7.23 5.14
N ALA A 87 6.24 -8.17 4.57
CA ALA A 87 7.56 -8.55 5.05
C ALA A 87 8.47 -8.90 3.87
N CYS A 88 9.77 -8.84 4.10
CA CYS A 88 10.77 -9.25 3.13
C CYS A 88 11.34 -10.61 3.54
N VAL A 89 11.50 -11.50 2.57
CA VAL A 89 12.07 -12.83 2.75
C VAL A 89 13.27 -12.97 1.85
N ARG A 90 14.40 -13.38 2.41
CA ARG A 90 15.67 -13.55 1.69
C ARG A 90 16.15 -14.98 1.83
N ALA A 91 16.56 -15.59 0.74
CA ALA A 91 17.13 -16.95 0.77
C ALA A 91 18.20 -17.14 -0.30
N GLU A 92 19.12 -18.03 -0.03
CA GLU A 92 20.04 -18.57 -1.05
C GLU A 92 19.31 -19.68 -1.81
N LEU A 93 19.27 -19.58 -3.13
CA LEU A 93 18.60 -20.55 -3.99
C LEU A 93 19.61 -21.50 -4.61
N ASN A 94 19.25 -22.77 -4.68
CA ASN A 94 20.01 -23.80 -5.36
C ASN A 94 19.14 -24.49 -6.41
N ASN A 95 19.74 -24.95 -7.51
CA ASN A 95 19.02 -25.78 -8.46
C ASN A 95 18.84 -27.21 -7.93
N ALA A 96 18.10 -28.04 -8.67
CA ALA A 96 17.85 -29.44 -8.30
C ALA A 96 19.14 -30.28 -8.13
N MET A 97 20.26 -29.84 -8.71
CA MET A 97 21.58 -30.49 -8.63
C MET A 97 22.44 -29.92 -7.50
N GLY A 98 21.90 -29.04 -6.65
CA GLY A 98 22.61 -28.38 -5.57
C GLY A 98 23.53 -27.24 -5.96
N LYS A 99 23.52 -26.82 -7.25
CA LYS A 99 24.32 -25.68 -7.71
C LYS A 99 23.67 -24.37 -7.26
N PRO A 100 24.45 -23.45 -6.64
CA PRO A 100 23.92 -22.17 -6.19
C PRO A 100 23.46 -21.32 -7.37
N LEU A 101 22.23 -20.77 -7.25
CA LEU A 101 21.63 -19.84 -8.22
C LEU A 101 21.77 -18.36 -7.77
N GLY A 102 22.23 -18.14 -6.54
CA GLY A 102 22.36 -16.83 -5.93
C GLY A 102 21.33 -16.56 -4.85
N GLU A 103 21.38 -15.36 -4.28
CA GLU A 103 20.45 -14.90 -3.25
C GLU A 103 19.25 -14.21 -3.92
N GLU A 104 18.07 -14.53 -3.47
CA GLU A 104 16.83 -13.90 -3.90
C GLU A 104 16.11 -13.28 -2.71
N THR A 105 15.57 -12.10 -2.92
CA THR A 105 14.72 -11.40 -1.94
C THR A 105 13.33 -11.25 -2.54
N CYS A 106 12.32 -11.69 -1.79
CA CYS A 106 10.92 -11.53 -2.13
C CYS A 106 10.23 -10.65 -1.08
N ARG A 107 9.31 -9.81 -1.53
CA ARG A 107 8.35 -9.15 -0.64
C ARG A 107 7.07 -9.97 -0.65
N ILE A 108 6.57 -10.28 0.52
CA ILE A 108 5.30 -10.96 0.72
C ILE A 108 4.27 -9.99 1.31
N THR A 109 3.02 -10.17 0.95
CA THR A 109 1.87 -9.49 1.56
C THR A 109 1.07 -10.52 2.35
N ILE A 110 0.76 -10.18 3.59
CA ILE A 110 0.08 -11.05 4.55
C ILE A 110 -1.24 -10.39 4.93
N SER A 111 -2.32 -11.14 4.88
CA SER A 111 -3.62 -10.71 5.36
C SER A 111 -4.32 -11.89 6.06
N SER A 112 -4.90 -11.61 7.22
CA SER A 112 -5.56 -12.62 8.05
C SER A 112 -4.69 -13.86 8.34
N GLY A 113 -3.40 -13.63 8.55
CA GLY A 113 -2.44 -14.71 8.84
C GLY A 113 -2.07 -15.58 7.63
N VAL A 114 -2.37 -15.16 6.42
CA VAL A 114 -2.09 -15.90 5.18
C VAL A 114 -1.26 -15.04 4.23
N ILE A 115 -0.30 -15.65 3.54
CA ILE A 115 0.44 -15.01 2.45
C ILE A 115 -0.49 -14.93 1.23
N ILE A 116 -0.92 -13.71 0.87
CA ILE A 116 -1.86 -13.48 -0.23
C ILE A 116 -1.19 -13.04 -1.52
N ASP A 117 0.03 -12.51 -1.43
CA ASP A 117 0.80 -12.09 -2.60
C ASP A 117 2.30 -12.20 -2.33
N ARG A 118 3.05 -12.37 -3.41
CA ARG A 118 4.52 -12.34 -3.40
C ARG A 118 5.05 -11.67 -4.65
N ARG A 119 6.13 -10.93 -4.51
CA ARG A 119 6.87 -10.38 -5.66
C ARG A 119 8.35 -10.37 -5.35
N ARG A 120 9.18 -10.47 -6.39
CA ARG A 120 10.61 -10.25 -6.26
C ARG A 120 10.86 -8.80 -5.83
N ALA A 121 11.72 -8.58 -4.84
CA ALA A 121 12.12 -7.24 -4.44
C ALA A 121 13.06 -6.65 -5.49
N GLU A 122 12.82 -5.40 -5.86
CA GLU A 122 13.70 -4.65 -6.74
C GLU A 122 14.91 -4.11 -5.96
N PRO A 123 16.05 -3.78 -6.61
CA PRO A 123 17.26 -3.32 -5.93
C PRO A 123 17.07 -2.04 -5.11
N ASP A 124 16.13 -1.20 -5.49
CA ASP A 124 15.74 0.05 -4.82
C ASP A 124 14.57 -0.12 -3.84
N ASP A 125 14.10 -1.34 -3.64
CA ASP A 125 13.04 -1.63 -2.69
C ASP A 125 13.51 -1.48 -1.24
N THR A 126 12.60 -1.12 -0.35
CA THR A 126 12.85 -1.00 1.10
C THR A 126 13.35 -2.31 1.73
N CYS A 127 13.16 -3.45 1.08
CA CYS A 127 13.73 -4.74 1.48
C CYS A 127 15.26 -4.73 1.62
N ALA A 128 15.97 -3.86 0.89
CA ALA A 128 17.41 -3.71 1.01
C ALA A 128 17.86 -3.12 2.37
N LEU A 129 16.97 -2.37 3.02
CA LEU A 129 17.24 -1.66 4.28
C LEU A 129 16.73 -2.39 5.52
N GLU A 130 16.06 -3.53 5.35
CA GLU A 130 15.46 -4.28 6.46
C GLU A 130 16.50 -5.10 7.24
N SER A 131 16.21 -5.29 8.53
CA SER A 131 16.95 -6.23 9.38
C SER A 131 16.40 -7.63 9.19
N TYR A 132 17.26 -8.59 8.89
CA TYR A 132 16.85 -9.98 8.63
C TYR A 132 17.20 -10.89 9.80
N GLN A 133 16.27 -11.76 10.17
CA GLN A 133 16.43 -12.80 11.17
C GLN A 133 16.27 -14.18 10.51
N PRO A 134 17.09 -15.18 10.85
CA PRO A 134 16.93 -16.54 10.35
C PRO A 134 15.62 -17.17 10.88
N ILE A 135 15.03 -18.04 10.08
CA ILE A 135 13.90 -18.86 10.49
C ILE A 135 14.37 -20.22 11.00
#